data_a37b7fdea42d27542085cbb7ab4e3627
#
_entry.id   a37b7fdea42d27542085cbb7ab4e3627
#
_cell.length_a   1.000
_cell.length_b   1.000
_cell.length_c   1.000
_cell.angle_alpha   90.00
_cell.angle_beta   90.00
_cell.angle_gamma   90.00
#
_symmetry.space_group_name_H-M   'P 1'
#
loop_
_entity.id
_entity.type
_entity.pdbx_description
1 polymer ?
#
loop_
_entity_poly.entity_id
_entity_poly.type
_entity_poly.pdbx_seq_one_letter_code
_entity_poly.pdbx_strand_id
1 'polypeptide(L)'
;MGRSLSFWSRQENYAASMINKPIDLLLPWPPSVNHYWGQSGNRRFIGKKGIEFRKRVLQECVDISPIEGRLAVHVSLFPPDKRKRDIDNILKSLLDACEHAGCYASDSQIDELHIVRLENRKEGGCSILILPI
;
A
#
# COMPACT_ATOMS: atom_id res chain seq x y z
N MET A 1 -8.98 8.88 -34.29
CA MET A 1 -7.81 9.62 -34.69
C MET A 1 -6.97 8.96 -35.75
N GLY A 2 -6.81 7.75 -35.81
CA GLY A 2 -6.09 7.07 -36.88
C GLY A 2 -4.62 7.43 -37.06
N ARG A 3 -4.08 8.29 -36.23
CA ARG A 3 -2.68 8.70 -36.34
C ARG A 3 -1.80 7.67 -35.64
N SER A 4 -0.81 7.12 -36.36
CA SER A 4 0.13 6.24 -35.74
C SER A 4 1.03 7.03 -34.78
N LEU A 5 1.38 6.42 -33.67
CA LEU A 5 2.30 7.02 -32.74
C LEU A 5 3.72 7.03 -33.33
N SER A 6 4.41 8.14 -33.15
CA SER A 6 5.81 8.21 -33.50
C SER A 6 6.62 7.30 -32.56
N PHE A 7 7.86 7.00 -32.96
CA PHE A 7 8.76 6.24 -32.10
C PHE A 7 8.88 6.86 -30.70
N TRP A 8 9.02 8.19 -30.63
CA TRP A 8 9.13 8.93 -29.38
C TRP A 8 7.88 8.80 -28.51
N SER A 9 6.71 8.93 -29.12
CA SER A 9 5.43 8.79 -28.39
C SER A 9 5.28 7.39 -27.78
N ARG A 10 5.72 6.36 -28.53
CA ARG A 10 5.66 4.99 -28.00
C ARG A 10 6.61 4.80 -26.83
N GLN A 11 7.81 5.39 -26.89
CA GLN A 11 8.75 5.31 -25.78
C GLN A 11 8.27 6.07 -24.56
N GLU A 12 7.66 7.23 -24.77
CA GLU A 12 7.06 8.00 -23.68
C GLU A 12 5.94 7.21 -22.99
N ASN A 13 5.06 6.59 -23.80
CA ASN A 13 3.99 5.76 -23.26
C ASN A 13 4.53 4.54 -22.49
N TYR A 14 5.57 3.94 -23.02
CA TYR A 14 6.22 2.80 -22.36
C TYR A 14 6.85 3.23 -21.03
N ALA A 15 7.58 4.33 -21.02
CA ALA A 15 8.21 4.86 -19.82
C ALA A 15 7.17 5.25 -18.77
N ALA A 16 6.10 5.91 -19.18
CA ALA A 16 5.00 6.27 -18.29
C ALA A 16 4.33 5.02 -17.71
N SER A 17 4.14 3.98 -18.52
CA SER A 17 3.58 2.71 -18.08
C SER A 17 4.47 2.03 -17.04
N MET A 18 5.79 2.14 -17.17
CA MET A 18 6.72 1.57 -16.20
C MET A 18 6.75 2.36 -14.89
N ILE A 19 6.70 3.70 -14.98
CA ILE A 19 6.75 4.59 -13.81
C ILE A 19 5.42 4.59 -13.07
N ASN A 20 4.30 4.67 -13.81
CA ASN A 20 2.95 4.78 -13.23
C ASN A 20 2.15 3.49 -13.34
N LYS A 21 2.84 2.37 -13.37
CA LYS A 21 2.18 1.07 -13.42
C LYS A 21 1.44 0.81 -12.11
N PRO A 22 0.18 0.33 -12.16
CA PRO A 22 -0.54 -0.04 -10.94
C PRO A 22 0.24 -1.04 -10.10
N ILE A 23 0.12 -0.91 -8.80
CA ILE A 23 0.75 -1.80 -7.83
C ILE A 23 -0.33 -2.62 -7.16
N ASP A 24 -0.20 -3.95 -7.20
CA ASP A 24 -1.14 -4.88 -6.59
C ASP A 24 -0.35 -5.82 -5.67
N LEU A 25 -0.59 -5.72 -4.37
CA LEU A 25 0.16 -6.49 -3.37
C LEU A 25 -0.77 -7.35 -2.53
N LEU A 26 -0.31 -8.55 -2.22
CA LEU A 26 -0.93 -9.42 -1.23
C LEU A 26 -0.02 -9.43 0.00
N LEU A 27 -0.55 -8.98 1.13
CA LEU A 27 0.23 -8.73 2.34
C LEU A 27 -0.38 -9.48 3.52
N PRO A 28 0.41 -9.72 4.58
CA PRO A 28 -0.14 -10.23 5.83
C PRO A 28 -1.08 -9.20 6.47
N TRP A 29 -1.83 -9.63 7.48
CA TRP A 29 -2.69 -8.73 8.22
C TRP A 29 -1.85 -7.61 8.85
N PRO A 30 -2.17 -6.33 8.57
CA PRO A 30 -1.37 -5.22 9.11
C PRO A 30 -1.52 -5.13 10.64
N PRO A 31 -0.48 -4.70 11.35
CA PRO A 31 -0.63 -4.44 12.77
C PRO A 31 -1.53 -3.24 13.03
N SER A 32 -2.23 -3.26 14.16
CA SER A 32 -3.01 -2.09 14.57
C SER A 32 -2.08 -0.89 14.78
N VAL A 33 -2.65 0.31 14.73
CA VAL A 33 -1.89 1.54 14.94
C VAL A 33 -1.13 1.52 16.28
N ASN A 34 -1.71 0.92 17.31
CA ASN A 34 -1.10 0.84 18.64
C ASN A 34 0.08 -0.13 18.70
N HIS A 35 0.15 -1.10 17.80
CA HIS A 35 1.24 -2.07 17.75
C HIS A 35 2.30 -1.70 16.69
N TYR A 36 1.89 -0.91 15.71
CA TYR A 36 2.83 -0.43 14.69
C TYR A 36 3.80 0.60 15.27
N TRP A 37 3.29 1.50 16.12
CA TRP A 37 4.08 2.52 16.80
C TRP A 37 4.37 2.11 18.22
N GLY A 38 5.59 2.41 18.69
CA GLY A 38 5.94 2.34 20.09
C GLY A 38 6.15 3.75 20.63
N GLN A 39 6.20 3.86 21.94
CA GLN A 39 6.41 5.14 22.59
C GLN A 39 7.28 4.96 23.83
N SER A 40 8.26 5.84 24.01
CA SER A 40 9.10 5.90 25.19
C SER A 40 9.23 7.36 25.59
N GLY A 41 8.60 7.72 26.73
CA GLY A 41 8.48 9.11 27.14
C GLY A 41 7.72 9.91 26.10
N ASN A 42 8.34 10.98 25.58
CA ASN A 42 7.75 11.82 24.53
C ASN A 42 8.15 11.39 23.12
N ARG A 43 8.91 10.28 22.99
CA ARG A 43 9.37 9.82 21.69
C ARG A 43 8.44 8.75 21.14
N ARG A 44 8.07 8.93 19.89
CA ARG A 44 7.34 7.94 19.11
C ARG A 44 8.31 7.25 18.16
N PHE A 45 8.26 5.94 18.09
CA PHE A 45 9.14 5.14 17.23
C PHE A 45 8.35 3.99 16.61
N ILE A 46 8.93 3.36 15.59
CA ILE A 46 8.33 2.17 15.01
C ILE A 46 8.55 0.99 15.95
N GLY A 47 7.45 0.36 16.38
CA GLY A 47 7.50 -0.81 17.25
C GLY A 47 7.97 -2.06 16.51
N LYS A 48 8.23 -3.12 17.26
CA LYS A 48 8.73 -4.38 16.71
C LYS A 48 7.81 -4.94 15.62
N LYS A 49 6.51 -4.96 15.85
CA LYS A 49 5.53 -5.45 14.86
C LYS A 49 5.51 -4.56 13.62
N GLY A 50 5.70 -3.27 13.80
CA GLY A 50 5.79 -2.33 12.68
C GLY A 50 7.02 -2.58 11.83
N ILE A 51 8.17 -2.82 12.46
CA ILE A 51 9.41 -3.14 11.75
C ILE A 51 9.25 -4.43 10.95
N GLU A 52 8.67 -5.45 11.54
CA GLU A 52 8.43 -6.73 10.87
C GLU A 52 7.49 -6.56 9.68
N PHE A 53 6.44 -5.77 9.84
CA PHE A 53 5.48 -5.52 8.77
C PHE A 53 6.12 -4.73 7.63
N ARG A 54 6.88 -3.67 7.93
CA ARG A 54 7.62 -2.91 6.93
C ARG A 54 8.56 -3.79 6.13
N LYS A 55 9.27 -4.70 6.80
CA LYS A 55 10.16 -5.66 6.15
C LYS A 55 9.41 -6.53 5.15
N ARG A 56 8.26 -7.03 5.56
CA ARG A 56 7.46 -7.90 4.70
C ARG A 56 6.93 -7.15 3.49
N VAL A 57 6.45 -5.93 3.67
CA VAL A 57 5.97 -5.10 2.57
C VAL A 57 7.11 -4.80 1.61
N LEU A 58 8.29 -4.46 2.14
CA LEU A 58 9.47 -4.18 1.34
C LEU A 58 9.87 -5.38 0.47
N GLN A 59 9.79 -6.59 1.01
CA GLN A 59 10.08 -7.81 0.25
C GLN A 59 9.15 -7.98 -0.94
N GLU A 60 7.89 -7.60 -0.80
CA GLU A 60 6.92 -7.69 -1.90
C GLU A 60 7.10 -6.57 -2.93
N CYS A 61 7.90 -5.55 -2.61
CA CYS A 61 8.08 -4.36 -3.44
C CYS A 61 9.44 -4.25 -4.09
N VAL A 62 10.21 -5.35 -4.18
CA VAL A 62 11.60 -5.32 -4.69
C VAL A 62 11.70 -4.72 -6.08
N ASP A 63 10.75 -5.03 -6.98
CA ASP A 63 10.78 -4.59 -8.36
C ASP A 63 9.77 -3.48 -8.66
N ILE A 64 9.32 -2.77 -7.64
CA ILE A 64 8.27 -1.76 -7.80
C ILE A 64 8.89 -0.37 -7.93
N SER A 65 8.38 0.39 -8.91
CA SER A 65 8.69 1.81 -9.05
C SER A 65 7.59 2.64 -8.42
N PRO A 66 7.93 3.74 -7.71
CA PRO A 66 6.92 4.60 -7.10
C PRO A 66 5.96 5.19 -8.12
N ILE A 67 4.68 5.24 -7.77
CA ILE A 67 3.67 5.90 -8.61
C ILE A 67 3.68 7.39 -8.28
N GLU A 68 3.82 8.22 -9.30
CA GLU A 68 3.80 9.66 -9.16
C GLU A 68 2.38 10.20 -9.36
N GLY A 69 2.10 11.38 -8.80
CA GLY A 69 0.82 12.06 -8.96
C GLY A 69 -0.24 11.57 -8.00
N ARG A 70 -1.50 11.83 -8.33
CA ARG A 70 -2.62 11.47 -7.46
C ARG A 70 -2.93 9.98 -7.55
N LEU A 71 -3.43 9.41 -6.47
CA LEU A 71 -3.63 7.97 -6.34
C LEU A 71 -5.04 7.62 -5.88
N ALA A 72 -5.52 6.48 -6.38
CA ALA A 72 -6.65 5.77 -5.80
C ALA A 72 -6.13 4.48 -5.17
N VAL A 73 -6.59 4.15 -3.98
CA VAL A 73 -6.16 2.96 -3.24
C VAL A 73 -7.37 2.12 -2.88
N HIS A 74 -7.31 0.83 -3.21
CA HIS A 74 -8.35 -0.14 -2.89
C HIS A 74 -7.78 -1.21 -1.98
N VAL A 75 -8.37 -1.37 -0.80
CA VAL A 75 -7.91 -2.32 0.21
C VAL A 75 -8.99 -3.35 0.47
N SER A 76 -8.63 -4.63 0.37
CA SER A 76 -9.49 -5.74 0.77
C SER A 76 -8.89 -6.40 1.99
N LEU A 77 -9.68 -6.52 3.05
CA LEU A 77 -9.23 -7.05 4.34
C LEU A 77 -9.79 -8.44 4.59
N PHE A 78 -8.92 -9.36 4.95
CA PHE A 78 -9.29 -10.73 5.31
C PHE A 78 -8.90 -10.95 6.77
N PRO A 79 -9.81 -10.68 7.74
CA PRO A 79 -9.46 -10.79 9.16
C PRO A 79 -9.02 -12.20 9.54
N PRO A 80 -8.11 -12.34 10.51
CA PRO A 80 -7.62 -13.67 10.91
C PRO A 80 -8.63 -14.45 11.76
N ASP A 81 -9.61 -13.77 12.34
CA ASP A 81 -10.63 -14.39 13.18
C ASP A 81 -11.84 -13.48 13.27
N LYS A 82 -12.84 -13.88 14.08
CA LYS A 82 -14.12 -13.16 14.22
C LYS A 82 -14.07 -12.07 15.29
N ARG A 83 -12.92 -11.76 15.87
CA ARG A 83 -12.84 -10.69 16.85
C ARG A 83 -13.27 -9.37 16.25
N LYS A 84 -13.88 -8.54 17.09
CA LYS A 84 -14.33 -7.22 16.69
C LYS A 84 -13.12 -6.32 16.40
N ARG A 85 -13.06 -5.76 15.19
CA ARG A 85 -11.98 -4.86 14.78
C ARG A 85 -12.56 -3.74 13.94
N ASP A 86 -12.06 -2.54 14.15
CA ASP A 86 -12.39 -1.40 13.30
C ASP A 86 -11.52 -1.43 12.06
N ILE A 87 -12.10 -1.20 10.89
CA ILE A 87 -11.34 -1.26 9.63
C ILE A 87 -10.30 -0.17 9.50
N ASP A 88 -10.49 0.98 10.15
CA ASP A 88 -9.53 2.07 10.12
C ASP A 88 -8.30 1.84 11.01
N ASN A 89 -8.39 0.88 11.92
CA ASN A 89 -7.33 0.66 12.91
C ASN A 89 -6.03 0.11 12.30
N ILE A 90 -6.08 -0.43 11.10
CA ILE A 90 -4.90 -0.97 10.39
C ILE A 90 -4.46 -0.08 9.22
N LEU A 91 -5.22 0.95 8.90
CA LEU A 91 -4.96 1.76 7.72
C LEU A 91 -3.65 2.53 7.80
N LYS A 92 -3.40 3.18 8.93
CA LYS A 92 -2.20 4.00 9.08
C LYS A 92 -0.95 3.16 8.94
N SER A 93 -0.93 1.98 9.54
CA SER A 93 0.23 1.08 9.43
C SER A 93 0.41 0.57 8.00
N LEU A 94 -0.68 0.20 7.34
CA LEU A 94 -0.64 -0.28 5.97
C LEU A 94 -0.11 0.78 5.00
N LEU A 95 -0.69 1.97 5.04
CA LEU A 95 -0.32 3.06 4.13
C LEU A 95 1.10 3.56 4.41
N ASP A 96 1.49 3.63 5.67
CA ASP A 96 2.85 4.02 6.05
C ASP A 96 3.88 3.00 5.58
N ALA A 97 3.59 1.72 5.72
CA ALA A 97 4.50 0.66 5.27
C ALA A 97 4.66 0.67 3.75
N CYS A 98 3.60 0.95 3.00
CA CYS A 98 3.66 1.08 1.55
C CYS A 98 4.48 2.30 1.12
N GLU A 99 4.34 3.41 1.82
CA GLU A 99 5.16 4.60 1.58
C GLU A 99 6.63 4.28 1.85
N HIS A 100 6.92 3.65 2.97
CA HIS A 100 8.29 3.24 3.32
C HIS A 100 8.89 2.28 2.28
N ALA A 101 8.07 1.41 1.71
CA ALA A 101 8.53 0.45 0.69
C ALA A 101 8.70 1.07 -0.70
N GLY A 102 8.34 2.32 -0.89
CA GLY A 102 8.53 3.02 -2.15
C GLY A 102 7.37 2.88 -3.14
N CYS A 103 6.18 2.52 -2.69
CA CYS A 103 5.01 2.48 -3.57
C CYS A 103 4.63 3.88 -4.05
N TYR A 104 4.87 4.88 -3.23
CA TYR A 104 4.64 6.30 -3.51
C TYR A 104 5.51 7.13 -2.57
N ALA A 105 5.72 8.40 -2.92
CA ALA A 105 6.57 9.27 -2.11
C ALA A 105 5.89 9.72 -0.81
N SER A 106 4.57 9.91 -0.85
CA SER A 106 3.81 10.36 0.31
C SER A 106 2.37 9.87 0.24
N ASP A 107 1.82 9.43 1.38
CA ASP A 107 0.41 9.04 1.45
C ASP A 107 -0.53 10.23 1.21
N SER A 108 -0.02 11.46 1.23
CA SER A 108 -0.79 12.65 0.85
C SER A 108 -1.17 12.66 -0.64
N GLN A 109 -0.57 11.80 -1.45
CA GLN A 109 -0.95 11.63 -2.85
C GLN A 109 -2.31 10.94 -3.01
N ILE A 110 -2.80 10.27 -1.98
CA ILE A 110 -4.02 9.47 -2.04
C ILE A 110 -5.25 10.39 -2.01
N ASP A 111 -6.02 10.40 -3.10
CA ASP A 111 -7.27 11.15 -3.21
C ASP A 111 -8.50 10.28 -3.00
N GLU A 112 -8.40 9.00 -3.31
CA GLU A 112 -9.50 8.05 -3.16
C GLU A 112 -9.03 6.83 -2.38
N LEU A 113 -9.82 6.43 -1.39
CA LEU A 113 -9.51 5.28 -0.55
C LEU A 113 -10.78 4.45 -0.37
N HIS A 114 -10.74 3.21 -0.84
CA HIS A 114 -11.83 2.25 -0.75
C HIS A 114 -11.38 1.06 0.08
N ILE A 115 -12.13 0.75 1.12
CA ILE A 115 -11.80 -0.36 2.01
C ILE A 115 -13.01 -1.26 2.14
N VAL A 116 -12.79 -2.55 2.02
CA VAL A 116 -13.83 -3.55 2.21
C VAL A 116 -13.30 -4.66 3.11
N ARG A 117 -14.15 -5.10 4.04
CA ARG A 117 -13.87 -6.28 4.85
C ARG A 117 -14.55 -7.48 4.19
N LEU A 118 -13.75 -8.48 3.90
CA LEU A 118 -14.19 -9.71 3.27
C LEU A 118 -14.15 -10.86 4.28
N GLU A 119 -14.21 -12.09 3.80
CA GLU A 119 -14.26 -13.27 4.65
C GLU A 119 -13.01 -13.40 5.51
N ASN A 120 -13.18 -14.04 6.68
CA ASN A 120 -12.05 -14.38 7.53
C ASN A 120 -11.16 -15.43 6.84
N ARG A 121 -9.86 -15.30 7.02
CA ARG A 121 -8.88 -16.26 6.55
C ARG A 121 -7.94 -16.61 7.69
N LYS A 122 -7.54 -17.86 7.76
CA LYS A 122 -6.53 -18.28 8.73
C LYS A 122 -5.30 -17.39 8.59
N GLU A 123 -4.80 -16.87 9.70
CA GLU A 123 -3.68 -15.95 9.79
C GLU A 123 -3.96 -14.55 9.22
N GLY A 124 -5.11 -14.36 8.58
CA GLY A 124 -5.48 -13.06 8.03
C GLY A 124 -4.67 -12.67 6.81
N GLY A 125 -4.95 -11.48 6.31
CA GLY A 125 -4.23 -10.90 5.20
C GLY A 125 -4.95 -9.70 4.64
N CYS A 126 -4.33 -9.03 3.70
CA CYS A 126 -4.98 -7.97 2.95
C CYS A 126 -4.41 -7.91 1.55
N SER A 127 -5.20 -7.38 0.63
CA SER A 127 -4.69 -7.00 -0.68
C SER A 127 -4.81 -5.48 -0.81
N ILE A 128 -3.86 -4.88 -1.47
CA ILE A 128 -3.89 -3.45 -1.74
C ILE A 128 -3.58 -3.21 -3.21
N LEU A 129 -4.46 -2.45 -3.86
CA LEU A 129 -4.32 -2.05 -5.25
C LEU A 129 -4.15 -0.53 -5.29
N ILE A 130 -3.03 -0.08 -5.81
CA ILE A 130 -2.68 1.34 -5.89
C ILE A 130 -2.67 1.74 -7.35
N LEU A 131 -3.50 2.72 -7.70
CA LEU A 131 -3.73 3.14 -9.09
C LEU A 131 -3.42 4.62 -9.26
N PRO A 132 -2.75 5.00 -10.35
CA PRO A 132 -2.66 6.42 -10.72
C PRO A 132 -4.02 6.91 -11.21
N ILE A 133 -4.35 8.16 -10.88
CA ILE A 133 -5.58 8.80 -11.36
C ILE A 133 -5.33 10.18 -11.92
#